data_14f2672e4f95a4b2ef0f683eacf7f01e
#
_entry.id   14f2672e4f95a4b2ef0f683eacf7f01e
#
_cell.length_a   1.000
_cell.length_b   1.000
_cell.length_c   1.000
_cell.angle_alpha   90.00
_cell.angle_beta   90.00
_cell.angle_gamma   90.00
#
_symmetry.space_group_name_H-M   'P 1'
#
loop_
_entity.id
_entity.type
_entity.pdbx_description
1 polymer ?
#
loop_
_entity_poly.entity_id
_entity_poly.type
_entity_poly.pdbx_seq_one_letter_code
_entity_poly.pdbx_strand_id
1 'polypeptide(L)'
;MNLYYYGKQIYQFSYSKPLYNQLGGTFIVYKNRNWWEYKYYLRGMRRADDPANFLNTPQVLVRDYNHLSDLRGYVLTHSARRLNTNPQHCTTIYLGHGSGDKVFGGKGAYMDSFDYFFLPGPKMAEKLRDVGKNIPEDHLIKIGNMRFDAVVNNTIDTEKVYKRLGIQDRSRKTVLYAPTWRFGNGTYKQYAATFAQEITKEYNLIIRPHYHDWKRTHSLRLMNALKGIKHCYFSDSSDLIRSDTMDDFMVSDILISDTSSVLYEYLITGKPIIVCDTGY
;
A
#
# COMPACT_ATOMS: atom_id res chain seq x y z
N MET A 1 26.57 7.14 -1.62
CA MET A 1 25.74 6.39 -2.60
C MET A 1 24.44 7.13 -2.74
N ASN A 2 24.03 7.53 -3.96
CA ASN A 2 22.77 8.22 -4.16
C ASN A 2 21.66 7.20 -4.35
N LEU A 3 20.60 7.32 -3.56
CA LEU A 3 19.44 6.46 -3.60
C LEU A 3 18.18 7.29 -3.90
N TYR A 4 17.42 6.85 -4.88
CA TYR A 4 16.20 7.53 -5.33
C TYR A 4 15.01 6.58 -5.26
N TYR A 5 13.85 7.11 -4.83
CA TYR A 5 12.59 6.39 -4.82
C TYR A 5 11.63 7.05 -5.79
N TYR A 6 11.27 6.35 -6.85
CA TYR A 6 10.38 6.87 -7.88
C TYR A 6 8.96 6.34 -7.69
N GLY A 7 8.02 7.26 -7.53
CA GLY A 7 6.60 6.93 -7.39
C GLY A 7 5.72 7.90 -8.18
N LYS A 8 4.67 7.36 -8.81
CA LYS A 8 3.65 8.16 -9.50
C LYS A 8 2.57 8.65 -8.54
N GLN A 9 2.29 7.90 -7.50
CA GLN A 9 1.22 8.15 -6.55
C GLN A 9 1.75 8.10 -5.13
N ILE A 10 1.24 8.97 -4.27
CA ILE A 10 1.76 9.15 -2.93
C ILE A 10 1.67 7.87 -2.06
N TYR A 11 0.64 7.06 -2.23
CA TYR A 11 0.50 5.83 -1.46
C TYR A 11 1.64 4.82 -1.72
N GLN A 12 2.33 4.92 -2.86
CA GLN A 12 3.49 4.09 -3.18
C GLN A 12 4.66 4.34 -2.21
N PHE A 13 4.67 5.52 -1.59
CA PHE A 13 5.65 5.84 -0.57
C PHE A 13 5.63 4.88 0.63
N SER A 14 4.45 4.41 1.04
CA SER A 14 4.33 3.47 2.16
C SER A 14 5.13 2.18 1.92
N TYR A 15 5.30 1.77 0.67
CA TYR A 15 6.13 0.61 0.30
C TYR A 15 7.63 0.91 0.35
N SER A 16 8.05 2.15 0.09
CA SER A 16 9.46 2.58 0.19
C SER A 16 9.85 2.99 1.61
N LYS A 17 8.87 3.31 2.47
CA LYS A 17 9.11 3.85 3.81
C LYS A 17 10.10 3.03 4.64
N PRO A 18 10.01 1.70 4.72
CA PRO A 18 10.97 0.90 5.49
C PRO A 18 12.41 1.06 5.00
N LEU A 19 12.63 1.05 3.68
CA LEU A 19 13.96 1.27 3.11
C LEU A 19 14.44 2.71 3.34
N TYR A 20 13.57 3.68 3.13
CA TYR A 20 13.91 5.08 3.35
C TYR A 20 14.33 5.36 4.80
N ASN A 21 13.62 4.77 5.76
CA ASN A 21 13.94 4.94 7.18
C ASN A 21 15.34 4.44 7.55
N GLN A 22 15.82 3.40 6.87
CA GLN A 22 17.13 2.81 7.12
C GLN A 22 18.26 3.44 6.27
N LEU A 23 17.97 3.76 5.03
CA LEU A 23 18.97 4.11 4.03
C LEU A 23 18.95 5.59 3.63
N GLY A 24 17.91 6.32 4.01
CA GLY A 24 17.70 7.69 3.52
C GLY A 24 17.40 7.73 2.02
N GLY A 25 17.68 8.85 1.38
CA GLY A 25 17.56 9.01 -0.07
C GLY A 25 16.66 10.17 -0.50
N THR A 26 16.37 10.22 -1.79
CA THR A 26 15.60 11.30 -2.43
C THR A 26 14.36 10.74 -3.11
N PHE A 27 13.21 11.36 -2.88
CA PHE A 27 11.98 11.01 -3.58
C PHE A 27 11.89 11.74 -4.92
N ILE A 28 11.58 10.98 -5.98
CA ILE A 28 11.31 11.52 -7.30
C ILE A 28 9.81 11.41 -7.57
N VAL A 29 9.16 12.52 -7.81
CA VAL A 29 7.74 12.60 -8.12
C VAL A 29 7.51 13.03 -9.56
N TYR A 30 6.48 12.45 -10.18
CA TYR A 30 6.23 12.59 -11.61
C TYR A 30 5.87 14.01 -12.07
N LYS A 31 5.12 14.78 -11.25
CA LYS A 31 4.59 16.11 -11.61
C LYS A 31 4.61 17.06 -10.41
N ASN A 32 4.57 18.36 -10.68
CA ASN A 32 4.48 19.41 -9.66
C ASN A 32 3.30 19.22 -8.69
N ARG A 33 2.15 18.76 -9.18
CA ARG A 33 1.01 18.42 -8.34
C ARG A 33 1.38 17.37 -7.29
N ASN A 34 2.06 16.29 -7.71
CA ASN A 34 2.50 15.24 -6.80
C ASN A 34 3.55 15.75 -5.80
N TRP A 35 4.36 16.72 -6.19
CA TRP A 35 5.33 17.34 -5.29
C TRP A 35 4.67 17.96 -4.05
N TRP A 36 3.57 18.71 -4.22
CA TRP A 36 2.83 19.28 -3.11
C TRP A 36 2.21 18.20 -2.21
N GLU A 37 1.64 17.16 -2.77
CA GLU A 37 1.10 16.02 -2.03
C GLU A 37 2.18 15.35 -1.18
N TYR A 38 3.37 15.12 -1.76
CA TYR A 38 4.51 14.55 -1.05
C TYR A 38 5.04 15.49 0.05
N LYS A 39 5.18 16.76 -0.23
CA LYS A 39 5.62 17.74 0.77
C LYS A 39 4.66 17.83 1.95
N TYR A 40 3.37 17.81 1.69
CA TYR A 40 2.35 17.78 2.73
C TYR A 40 2.44 16.51 3.57
N TYR A 41 2.53 15.37 2.92
CA TYR A 41 2.69 14.08 3.56
C TYR A 41 3.94 14.01 4.45
N LEU A 42 5.10 14.39 3.92
CA LEU A 42 6.37 14.37 4.65
C LEU A 42 6.37 15.38 5.83
N ARG A 43 5.72 16.54 5.67
CA ARG A 43 5.53 17.48 6.78
C ARG A 43 4.62 16.91 7.88
N GLY A 44 3.59 16.19 7.51
CA GLY A 44 2.70 15.50 8.45
C GLY A 44 3.42 14.39 9.22
N MET A 45 4.25 13.62 8.54
CA MET A 45 5.07 12.58 9.17
C MET A 45 6.02 13.12 10.24
N ARG A 46 6.58 14.35 10.05
CA ARG A 46 7.42 15.00 11.07
C ARG A 46 6.67 15.41 12.33
N ARG A 47 5.35 15.54 12.26
CA ARG A 47 4.49 15.92 13.40
C ARG A 47 3.89 14.70 14.08
N ALA A 48 3.88 13.56 13.44
CA ALA A 48 3.53 12.31 14.09
C ALA A 48 4.67 11.97 15.07
N ASP A 49 4.33 11.59 16.31
CA ASP A 49 5.27 11.27 17.40
C ASP A 49 6.08 9.99 17.13
N ASP A 50 6.75 9.94 15.99
CA ASP A 50 7.65 8.87 15.61
C ASP A 50 8.99 9.45 15.11
N PRO A 51 9.77 10.05 16.02
CA PRO A 51 11.06 10.67 15.67
C PRO A 51 12.10 9.67 15.18
N ALA A 52 11.93 8.38 15.47
CA ALA A 52 12.88 7.34 15.07
C ALA A 52 12.94 7.09 13.56
N ASN A 53 11.98 7.61 12.81
CA ASN A 53 11.79 7.27 11.40
C ASN A 53 12.30 8.30 10.38
N PHE A 54 12.98 9.38 10.82
CA PHE A 54 13.50 10.40 9.89
C PHE A 54 14.88 10.88 10.28
N LEU A 55 15.89 10.26 9.70
CA LEU A 55 17.29 10.69 9.83
C LEU A 55 17.51 12.09 9.22
N ASN A 56 16.75 12.47 8.20
CA ASN A 56 16.86 13.78 7.53
C ASN A 56 15.54 14.19 6.88
N THR A 57 15.43 15.47 6.53
CA THR A 57 14.34 15.95 5.67
C THR A 57 14.46 15.31 4.30
N PRO A 58 13.47 14.49 3.87
CA PRO A 58 13.54 13.89 2.55
C PRO A 58 13.60 14.98 1.48
N GLN A 59 14.54 14.83 0.60
CA GLN A 59 14.57 15.63 -0.62
C GLN A 59 13.53 15.09 -1.58
N VAL A 60 12.84 15.98 -2.27
CA VAL A 60 11.85 15.64 -3.28
C VAL A 60 12.21 16.34 -4.57
N LEU A 61 12.51 15.58 -5.60
CA LEU A 61 12.73 16.04 -6.95
C LEU A 61 11.48 15.83 -7.81
N VAL A 62 11.22 16.76 -8.72
CA VAL A 62 10.19 16.58 -9.74
C VAL A 62 10.86 16.23 -11.05
N ARG A 63 10.57 15.03 -11.56
CA ARG A 63 11.09 14.56 -12.84
C ARG A 63 10.06 13.69 -13.54
N ASP A 64 9.89 13.87 -14.83
CA ASP A 64 9.20 12.91 -15.66
C ASP A 64 10.08 11.65 -15.83
N TYR A 65 9.47 10.46 -15.93
CA TYR A 65 10.20 9.20 -16.14
C TYR A 65 11.03 9.19 -17.45
N ASN A 66 10.73 10.10 -18.38
CA ASN A 66 11.52 10.31 -19.59
C ASN A 66 12.77 11.19 -19.39
N HIS A 67 12.92 11.82 -18.23
CA HIS A 67 13.97 12.80 -17.96
C HIS A 67 14.74 12.44 -16.66
N LEU A 68 15.30 11.23 -16.63
CA LEU A 68 16.09 10.71 -15.50
C LEU A 68 17.55 10.43 -15.86
N SER A 69 17.99 10.85 -17.03
CA SER A 69 19.33 10.55 -17.58
C SER A 69 20.47 11.24 -16.82
N ASP A 70 20.17 12.28 -16.08
CA ASP A 70 21.11 13.02 -15.23
C ASP A 70 21.36 12.37 -13.86
N LEU A 71 20.55 11.38 -13.49
CA LEU A 71 20.70 10.68 -12.21
C LEU A 71 21.94 9.78 -12.20
N ARG A 72 22.56 9.68 -11.02
CA ARG A 72 23.69 8.80 -10.74
C ARG A 72 23.46 8.04 -9.45
N GLY A 73 23.48 6.70 -9.51
CA GLY A 73 23.26 5.82 -8.35
C GLY A 73 22.12 4.83 -8.59
N TYR A 74 21.24 4.65 -7.62
CA TYR A 74 20.19 3.63 -7.66
C TYR A 74 18.81 4.26 -7.68
N VAL A 75 17.95 3.83 -8.61
CA VAL A 75 16.54 4.26 -8.68
C VAL A 75 15.63 3.07 -8.38
N LEU A 76 14.98 3.10 -7.23
CA LEU A 76 13.97 2.13 -6.82
C LEU A 76 12.60 2.62 -7.28
N THR A 77 11.86 1.80 -8.02
CA THR A 77 10.58 2.22 -8.60
C THR A 77 9.44 1.26 -8.28
N HIS A 78 8.28 1.84 -8.01
CA HIS A 78 7.01 1.12 -7.91
C HIS A 78 6.21 1.12 -9.22
N SER A 79 6.71 1.82 -10.23
CA SER A 79 6.05 1.93 -11.53
C SER A 79 6.59 0.91 -12.52
N ALA A 80 5.70 0.16 -13.16
CA ALA A 80 6.04 -0.77 -14.25
C ALA A 80 6.35 -0.06 -15.59
N ARG A 81 6.70 1.23 -15.57
CA ARG A 81 7.06 2.00 -16.77
C ARG A 81 8.57 2.06 -16.91
N ARG A 82 9.04 2.01 -18.15
CA ARG A 82 10.45 2.24 -18.46
C ARG A 82 10.89 3.61 -17.91
N LEU A 83 12.05 3.60 -17.24
CA LEU A 83 12.73 4.81 -16.78
C LEU A 83 13.84 5.15 -17.77
N ASN A 84 13.87 6.41 -18.23
CA ASN A 84 14.91 6.88 -19.13
C ASN A 84 16.14 7.37 -18.33
N THR A 85 16.80 6.43 -17.67
CA THR A 85 18.07 6.64 -16.94
C THR A 85 19.26 6.36 -17.88
N ASN A 86 20.43 6.87 -17.52
CA ASN A 86 21.67 6.47 -18.19
C ASN A 86 22.23 5.18 -17.53
N PRO A 87 22.25 4.03 -18.21
CA PRO A 87 22.64 2.75 -17.61
C PRO A 87 24.12 2.69 -17.19
N GLN A 88 24.97 3.58 -17.70
CA GLN A 88 26.37 3.69 -17.27
C GLN A 88 26.54 4.31 -15.89
N HIS A 89 25.51 5.04 -15.42
CA HIS A 89 25.59 5.81 -14.17
C HIS A 89 24.48 5.50 -13.19
N CYS A 90 23.45 4.79 -13.62
CA CYS A 90 22.25 4.57 -12.82
C CYS A 90 21.75 3.13 -12.96
N THR A 91 21.58 2.46 -11.82
CA THR A 91 20.97 1.14 -11.71
C THR A 91 19.50 1.29 -11.35
N THR A 92 18.64 0.61 -12.08
CA THR A 92 17.18 0.63 -11.89
C THR A 92 16.70 -0.63 -11.18
N ILE A 93 15.92 -0.47 -10.11
CA ILE A 93 15.42 -1.57 -9.30
C ILE A 93 13.90 -1.49 -9.22
N TYR A 94 13.23 -2.54 -9.66
CA TYR A 94 11.79 -2.64 -9.55
C TYR A 94 11.37 -3.22 -8.19
N LEU A 95 10.57 -2.46 -7.43
CA LEU A 95 10.03 -2.88 -6.13
C LEU A 95 8.61 -3.44 -6.22
N GLY A 96 7.84 -3.03 -7.23
CA GLY A 96 6.40 -3.28 -7.27
C GLY A 96 5.61 -2.49 -6.21
N HIS A 97 4.32 -2.75 -6.15
CA HIS A 97 3.42 -2.21 -5.13
C HIS A 97 2.22 -3.14 -4.98
N GLY A 98 2.35 -4.13 -4.14
CA GLY A 98 1.33 -5.14 -3.86
C GLY A 98 1.61 -6.49 -4.54
N SER A 99 1.18 -7.54 -3.86
CA SER A 99 1.42 -8.94 -4.24
C SER A 99 0.24 -9.61 -4.95
N GLY A 100 -0.73 -8.83 -5.43
CA GLY A 100 -1.97 -9.34 -6.04
C GLY A 100 -1.81 -9.94 -7.44
N ASP A 101 -2.87 -10.61 -7.91
CA ASP A 101 -2.92 -11.30 -9.21
C ASP A 101 -3.01 -10.36 -10.41
N LYS A 102 -3.32 -9.08 -10.19
CA LYS A 102 -3.45 -8.10 -11.27
C LYS A 102 -2.19 -8.08 -12.13
N VAL A 103 -2.36 -8.16 -13.44
CA VAL A 103 -1.26 -8.05 -14.41
C VAL A 103 -0.52 -6.72 -14.26
N PHE A 104 0.74 -6.70 -14.63
CA PHE A 104 1.51 -5.45 -14.66
C PHE A 104 0.87 -4.42 -15.60
N GLY A 105 0.97 -3.14 -15.23
CA GLY A 105 0.55 -2.06 -16.11
C GLY A 105 1.23 -2.17 -17.48
N GLY A 106 0.46 -1.99 -18.56
CA GLY A 106 0.95 -2.20 -19.92
C GLY A 106 1.28 -3.66 -20.23
N LYS A 107 0.63 -4.62 -19.55
CA LYS A 107 0.87 -6.07 -19.71
C LYS A 107 2.35 -6.46 -19.52
N GLY A 108 3.07 -5.72 -18.68
CA GLY A 108 4.48 -5.99 -18.39
C GLY A 108 5.45 -5.62 -19.53
N ALA A 109 5.03 -4.82 -20.51
CA ALA A 109 5.82 -4.49 -21.69
C ALA A 109 7.25 -3.97 -21.41
N TYR A 110 7.45 -3.35 -20.23
CA TYR A 110 8.72 -2.73 -19.87
C TYR A 110 9.44 -3.42 -18.71
N MET A 111 9.01 -4.63 -18.31
CA MET A 111 9.65 -5.33 -17.18
C MET A 111 11.12 -5.69 -17.44
N ASP A 112 11.48 -5.96 -18.68
CA ASP A 112 12.86 -6.22 -19.13
C ASP A 112 13.75 -4.97 -19.17
N SER A 113 13.22 -3.81 -18.86
CA SER A 113 14.00 -2.56 -18.83
C SER A 113 14.60 -2.21 -17.48
N PHE A 114 14.36 -3.03 -16.45
CA PHE A 114 14.96 -2.86 -15.13
C PHE A 114 16.16 -3.77 -14.94
N ASP A 115 17.17 -3.28 -14.22
CA ASP A 115 18.40 -4.03 -13.95
C ASP A 115 18.17 -5.10 -12.90
N TYR A 116 17.40 -4.79 -11.84
CA TYR A 116 17.10 -5.71 -10.74
C TYR A 116 15.63 -5.66 -10.32
N PHE A 117 15.19 -6.74 -9.68
CA PHE A 117 13.85 -6.88 -9.12
C PHE A 117 13.95 -7.28 -7.66
N PHE A 118 13.43 -6.46 -6.77
CA PHE A 118 13.27 -6.81 -5.37
C PHE A 118 11.92 -7.53 -5.18
N LEU A 119 12.00 -8.83 -4.92
CA LEU A 119 10.84 -9.71 -4.88
C LEU A 119 10.29 -9.84 -3.46
N PRO A 120 8.99 -9.50 -3.24
CA PRO A 120 8.32 -9.76 -1.97
C PRO A 120 8.06 -11.24 -1.70
N GLY A 121 8.13 -12.10 -2.72
CA GLY A 121 7.89 -13.53 -2.63
C GLY A 121 7.87 -14.22 -4.00
N PRO A 122 7.71 -15.57 -4.02
CA PRO A 122 7.79 -16.38 -5.24
C PRO A 122 6.73 -16.01 -6.28
N LYS A 123 5.53 -15.62 -5.83
CA LYS A 123 4.44 -15.19 -6.73
C LYS A 123 4.86 -14.06 -7.68
N MET A 124 5.72 -13.14 -7.25
CA MET A 124 6.19 -12.06 -8.13
C MET A 124 7.10 -12.61 -9.25
N ALA A 125 7.95 -13.60 -8.93
CA ALA A 125 8.79 -14.26 -9.94
C ALA A 125 7.93 -15.03 -10.97
N GLU A 126 6.92 -15.77 -10.52
CA GLU A 126 5.94 -16.44 -11.39
C GLU A 126 5.25 -15.45 -12.31
N LYS A 127 4.76 -14.36 -11.75
CA LYS A 127 4.09 -13.29 -12.51
C LYS A 127 4.98 -12.64 -13.58
N LEU A 128 6.28 -12.54 -13.33
CA LEU A 128 7.24 -12.08 -14.35
C LEU A 128 7.39 -13.08 -15.50
N ARG A 129 7.40 -14.39 -15.19
CA ARG A 129 7.42 -15.45 -16.20
C ARG A 129 6.12 -15.48 -17.02
N ASP A 130 4.96 -15.32 -16.38
CA ASP A 130 3.64 -15.32 -17.03
C ASP A 130 3.48 -14.22 -18.08
N VAL A 131 4.15 -13.08 -17.90
CA VAL A 131 4.18 -12.02 -18.91
C VAL A 131 5.28 -12.22 -19.97
N GLY A 132 5.87 -13.42 -20.03
CA GLY A 132 6.85 -13.82 -21.04
C GLY A 132 8.20 -13.12 -20.91
N LYS A 133 8.58 -12.70 -19.70
CA LYS A 133 9.87 -12.03 -19.45
C LYS A 133 10.91 -13.02 -18.96
N ASN A 134 11.97 -13.17 -19.75
CA ASN A 134 13.13 -13.97 -19.38
C ASN A 134 14.16 -13.08 -18.65
N ILE A 135 13.99 -12.93 -17.34
CA ILE A 135 14.86 -12.14 -16.48
C ILE A 135 15.87 -13.09 -15.85
N PRO A 136 17.19 -12.80 -15.92
CA PRO A 136 18.21 -13.63 -15.29
C PRO A 136 17.93 -13.82 -13.79
N GLU A 137 18.17 -15.02 -13.28
CA GLU A 137 17.83 -15.37 -11.89
C GLU A 137 18.63 -14.53 -10.86
N ASP A 138 19.86 -14.16 -11.19
CA ASP A 138 20.71 -13.27 -10.38
C ASP A 138 20.26 -11.81 -10.34
N HIS A 139 19.32 -11.43 -11.21
CA HIS A 139 18.64 -10.12 -11.17
C HIS A 139 17.39 -10.14 -10.26
N LEU A 140 16.95 -11.33 -9.83
CA LEU A 140 15.77 -11.55 -8.98
C LEU A 140 16.18 -11.63 -7.50
N ILE A 141 16.19 -10.52 -6.79
CA ILE A 141 16.65 -10.44 -5.40
C ILE A 141 15.47 -10.67 -4.45
N LYS A 142 15.51 -11.76 -3.70
CA LYS A 142 14.48 -12.17 -2.74
C LYS A 142 14.66 -11.40 -1.42
N ILE A 143 13.92 -10.31 -1.25
CA ILE A 143 14.01 -9.45 -0.04
C ILE A 143 12.83 -9.64 0.92
N GLY A 144 11.77 -10.34 0.51
CA GLY A 144 10.52 -10.39 1.26
C GLY A 144 9.66 -9.12 1.08
N ASN A 145 8.53 -9.08 1.78
CA ASN A 145 7.69 -7.87 1.80
C ASN A 145 8.08 -7.01 3.01
N MET A 146 8.78 -5.94 2.76
CA MET A 146 9.30 -5.02 3.79
C MET A 146 8.21 -4.43 4.72
N ARG A 147 6.95 -4.38 4.27
CA ARG A 147 5.84 -3.93 5.11
C ARG A 147 5.51 -4.92 6.22
N PHE A 148 5.92 -6.18 6.08
CA PHE A 148 5.71 -7.20 7.11
C PHE A 148 6.65 -7.07 8.29
N ASP A 149 7.74 -6.33 8.17
CA ASP A 149 8.73 -6.15 9.25
C ASP A 149 8.07 -5.64 10.53
N ALA A 150 7.11 -4.71 10.41
CA ALA A 150 6.38 -4.18 11.56
C ALA A 150 5.53 -5.26 12.27
N VAL A 151 4.97 -6.20 11.51
CA VAL A 151 4.18 -7.32 12.03
C VAL A 151 5.10 -8.36 12.68
N VAL A 152 6.14 -8.79 11.96
CA VAL A 152 7.09 -9.83 12.43
C VAL A 152 7.84 -9.38 13.66
N ASN A 153 8.23 -8.11 13.73
CA ASN A 153 8.97 -7.54 14.86
C ASN A 153 8.06 -7.04 16.00
N ASN A 154 6.73 -7.24 15.89
CA ASN A 154 5.74 -6.80 16.90
C ASN A 154 5.87 -5.31 17.27
N THR A 155 6.13 -4.45 16.29
CA THR A 155 6.30 -3.00 16.53
C THR A 155 4.99 -2.20 16.36
N ILE A 156 3.89 -2.86 16.00
CA ILE A 156 2.58 -2.22 15.84
C ILE A 156 1.91 -2.09 17.21
N ASP A 157 1.68 -0.85 17.66
CA ASP A 157 0.96 -0.54 18.89
C ASP A 157 -0.57 -0.66 18.65
N THR A 158 -1.12 -1.81 18.94
CA THR A 158 -2.55 -2.10 18.76
C THR A 158 -3.46 -1.20 19.60
N GLU A 159 -3.00 -0.71 20.77
CA GLU A 159 -3.75 0.23 21.59
C GLU A 159 -3.96 1.57 20.87
N LYS A 160 -2.91 2.09 20.24
CA LYS A 160 -3.02 3.28 19.39
C LYS A 160 -3.95 3.06 18.21
N VAL A 161 -3.95 1.86 17.62
CA VAL A 161 -4.85 1.52 16.50
C VAL A 161 -6.30 1.52 16.96
N TYR A 162 -6.63 0.84 18.08
CA TYR A 162 -7.99 0.84 18.65
C TYR A 162 -8.47 2.26 18.96
N LYS A 163 -7.61 3.06 19.60
CA LYS A 163 -7.92 4.47 19.91
C LYS A 163 -8.17 5.29 18.65
N ARG A 164 -7.32 5.14 17.62
CA ARG A 164 -7.44 5.84 16.32
C ARG A 164 -8.77 5.49 15.63
N LEU A 165 -9.15 4.23 15.65
CA LEU A 165 -10.39 3.74 15.04
C LEU A 165 -11.64 4.05 15.89
N GLY A 166 -11.48 4.33 17.18
CA GLY A 166 -12.57 4.56 18.12
C GLY A 166 -13.26 3.28 18.58
N ILE A 167 -12.59 2.13 18.47
CA ILE A 167 -13.12 0.83 18.92
C ILE A 167 -13.02 0.74 20.43
N GLN A 168 -14.17 0.77 21.11
CA GLN A 168 -14.26 0.69 22.56
C GLN A 168 -14.58 -0.73 23.05
N ASP A 169 -15.52 -1.39 22.38
CA ASP A 169 -15.92 -2.76 22.73
C ASP A 169 -14.99 -3.78 22.06
N ARG A 170 -14.04 -4.28 22.84
CA ARG A 170 -13.04 -5.27 22.40
C ARG A 170 -13.46 -6.71 22.70
N SER A 171 -14.59 -6.91 23.34
CA SER A 171 -15.15 -8.26 23.56
C SER A 171 -15.72 -8.84 22.26
N ARG A 172 -16.10 -7.96 21.32
CA ARG A 172 -16.61 -8.35 20.00
C ARG A 172 -15.46 -8.65 19.05
N LYS A 173 -15.57 -9.75 18.33
CA LYS A 173 -14.66 -10.04 17.20
C LYS A 173 -14.73 -8.91 16.17
N THR A 174 -13.61 -8.62 15.54
CA THR A 174 -13.48 -7.52 14.57
C THR A 174 -13.31 -8.04 13.16
N VAL A 175 -14.20 -7.64 12.29
CA VAL A 175 -14.14 -7.90 10.83
C VAL A 175 -13.54 -6.70 10.13
N LEU A 176 -12.53 -6.92 9.31
CA LEU A 176 -11.96 -5.91 8.40
C LEU A 176 -12.54 -6.12 7.00
N TYR A 177 -13.25 -5.13 6.47
CA TYR A 177 -13.68 -5.10 5.08
C TYR A 177 -12.77 -4.15 4.29
N ALA A 178 -11.92 -4.71 3.43
CA ALA A 178 -10.91 -3.98 2.66
C ALA A 178 -11.01 -4.28 1.15
N PRO A 179 -12.02 -3.73 0.46
CA PRO A 179 -12.21 -3.96 -0.97
C PRO A 179 -11.19 -3.22 -1.83
N THR A 180 -10.94 -3.72 -3.05
CA THR A 180 -10.19 -2.99 -4.07
C THR A 180 -10.97 -1.79 -4.60
N TRP A 181 -10.34 -0.97 -5.44
CA TRP A 181 -10.99 0.21 -6.02
C TRP A 181 -12.00 -0.15 -7.11
N ARG A 182 -12.94 0.76 -7.35
CA ARG A 182 -14.07 0.54 -8.27
C ARG A 182 -13.69 0.08 -9.68
N PHE A 183 -12.59 0.59 -10.25
CA PHE A 183 -12.12 0.20 -11.59
C PHE A 183 -11.30 -1.10 -11.60
N GLY A 184 -11.10 -1.72 -10.45
CA GLY A 184 -10.55 -3.06 -10.30
C GLY A 184 -11.61 -4.06 -9.83
N ASN A 185 -12.87 -3.85 -10.18
CA ASN A 185 -14.04 -4.63 -9.76
C ASN A 185 -14.25 -4.66 -8.23
N GLY A 186 -13.97 -3.53 -7.57
CA GLY A 186 -14.14 -3.40 -6.12
C GLY A 186 -15.60 -3.43 -5.68
N THR A 187 -15.86 -4.21 -4.64
CA THR A 187 -17.18 -4.52 -4.11
C THR A 187 -17.75 -3.45 -3.16
N TYR A 188 -17.01 -2.37 -2.87
CA TYR A 188 -17.41 -1.35 -1.91
C TYR A 188 -18.84 -0.82 -2.13
N LYS A 189 -19.17 -0.45 -3.38
CA LYS A 189 -20.49 0.11 -3.72
C LYS A 189 -21.62 -0.90 -3.49
N GLN A 190 -21.33 -2.16 -3.71
CA GLN A 190 -22.30 -3.25 -3.65
C GLN A 190 -22.59 -3.69 -2.21
N TYR A 191 -21.55 -3.85 -1.38
CA TYR A 191 -21.70 -4.53 -0.10
C TYR A 191 -21.47 -3.67 1.14
N ALA A 192 -20.81 -2.51 1.05
CA ALA A 192 -20.43 -1.75 2.24
C ALA A 192 -21.62 -1.38 3.16
N ALA A 193 -22.76 -1.00 2.57
CA ALA A 193 -23.97 -0.64 3.33
C ALA A 193 -24.62 -1.87 3.99
N THR A 194 -24.70 -2.97 3.27
CA THR A 194 -25.24 -4.24 3.79
C THR A 194 -24.36 -4.79 4.90
N PHE A 195 -23.04 -4.80 4.70
CA PHE A 195 -22.09 -5.23 5.74
C PHE A 195 -22.17 -4.36 6.99
N ALA A 196 -22.32 -3.02 6.82
CA ALA A 196 -22.52 -2.13 7.95
C ALA A 196 -23.80 -2.46 8.74
N GLN A 197 -24.88 -2.89 8.08
CA GLN A 197 -26.12 -3.23 8.74
C GLN A 197 -26.12 -4.61 9.39
N GLU A 198 -25.54 -5.60 8.71
CA GLU A 198 -25.63 -7.00 9.11
C GLU A 198 -24.50 -7.41 10.06
N ILE A 199 -23.24 -7.10 9.70
CA ILE A 199 -22.07 -7.54 10.47
C ILE A 199 -22.05 -6.85 11.86
N THR A 200 -22.43 -5.58 11.93
CA THR A 200 -22.37 -4.83 13.19
C THR A 200 -23.40 -5.28 14.24
N LYS A 201 -24.32 -6.15 13.89
CA LYS A 201 -25.22 -6.77 14.89
C LYS A 201 -24.43 -7.62 15.91
N GLU A 202 -23.38 -8.31 15.45
CA GLU A 202 -22.61 -9.23 16.30
C GLU A 202 -21.12 -8.88 16.40
N TYR A 203 -20.55 -8.20 15.42
CA TYR A 203 -19.13 -7.94 15.28
C TYR A 203 -18.81 -6.43 15.26
N ASN A 204 -17.58 -6.07 15.57
CA ASN A 204 -17.04 -4.80 15.13
C ASN A 204 -16.71 -4.89 13.64
N LEU A 205 -17.03 -3.86 12.86
CA LEU A 205 -16.69 -3.78 11.45
C LEU A 205 -15.77 -2.59 11.19
N ILE A 206 -14.57 -2.86 10.69
CA ILE A 206 -13.67 -1.84 10.15
C ILE A 206 -13.85 -1.82 8.64
N ILE A 207 -14.22 -0.68 8.08
CA ILE A 207 -14.27 -0.47 6.62
C ILE A 207 -13.04 0.34 6.20
N ARG A 208 -12.17 -0.28 5.40
CA ARG A 208 -11.00 0.35 4.79
C ARG A 208 -11.12 0.31 3.27
N PRO A 209 -11.76 1.30 2.64
CA PRO A 209 -11.83 1.36 1.18
C PRO A 209 -10.43 1.62 0.60
N HIS A 210 -10.28 1.34 -0.69
CA HIS A 210 -9.07 1.71 -1.40
C HIS A 210 -8.84 3.23 -1.36
N TYR A 211 -7.60 3.69 -1.39
CA TYR A 211 -7.20 5.11 -1.37
C TYR A 211 -8.05 6.01 -2.29
N HIS A 212 -8.32 5.56 -3.51
CA HIS A 212 -9.11 6.31 -4.48
C HIS A 212 -10.62 6.37 -4.18
N ASP A 213 -11.12 5.50 -3.33
CA ASP A 213 -12.55 5.42 -2.98
C ASP A 213 -12.87 6.00 -1.59
N TRP A 214 -11.86 6.50 -0.86
CA TRP A 214 -12.04 7.00 0.50
C TRP A 214 -13.17 8.02 0.65
N LYS A 215 -13.29 8.98 -0.28
CA LYS A 215 -14.34 10.00 -0.23
C LYS A 215 -15.76 9.43 -0.21
N ARG A 216 -15.96 8.20 -0.67
CA ARG A 216 -17.27 7.52 -0.66
C ARG A 216 -17.70 7.09 0.74
N THR A 217 -16.79 7.06 1.70
CA THR A 217 -17.14 6.74 3.08
C THR A 217 -17.99 7.81 3.74
N HIS A 218 -17.95 9.06 3.28
CA HIS A 218 -18.71 10.16 3.89
C HIS A 218 -20.22 9.90 3.83
N SER A 219 -20.75 9.47 2.67
CA SER A 219 -22.16 9.14 2.53
C SER A 219 -22.56 7.93 3.37
N LEU A 220 -21.71 6.91 3.45
CA LEU A 220 -21.97 5.73 4.27
C LEU A 220 -21.95 6.07 5.77
N ARG A 221 -21.02 6.91 6.22
CA ARG A 221 -20.95 7.39 7.61
C ARG A 221 -22.23 8.12 7.99
N LEU A 222 -22.71 9.04 7.14
CA LEU A 222 -23.95 9.76 7.37
C LEU A 222 -25.13 8.81 7.44
N MET A 223 -25.25 7.89 6.50
CA MET A 223 -26.31 6.88 6.48
C MET A 223 -26.29 6.01 7.75
N ASN A 224 -25.12 5.56 8.18
CA ASN A 224 -24.97 4.77 9.40
C ASN A 224 -25.42 5.56 10.65
N ALA A 225 -25.07 6.84 10.73
CA ALA A 225 -25.50 7.72 11.82
C ALA A 225 -27.02 7.88 11.84
N LEU A 226 -27.64 8.14 10.69
CA LEU A 226 -29.09 8.28 10.56
C LEU A 226 -29.85 6.99 10.91
N LYS A 227 -29.28 5.83 10.63
CA LYS A 227 -29.84 4.51 10.96
C LYS A 227 -29.49 4.02 12.36
N GLY A 228 -28.70 4.77 13.14
CA GLY A 228 -28.25 4.36 14.46
C GLY A 228 -27.33 3.14 14.47
N ILE A 229 -26.64 2.86 13.35
CA ILE A 229 -25.70 1.73 13.24
C ILE A 229 -24.47 2.02 14.11
N LYS A 230 -24.25 1.15 15.10
CA LYS A 230 -23.08 1.17 15.97
C LYS A 230 -22.05 0.14 15.52
N HIS A 231 -20.86 0.17 16.11
CA HIS A 231 -19.77 -0.80 15.85
C HIS A 231 -19.25 -0.85 14.39
N CYS A 232 -19.53 0.20 13.58
CA CYS A 232 -18.99 0.39 12.25
C CYS A 232 -17.94 1.50 12.27
N TYR A 233 -16.71 1.15 12.02
CA TYR A 233 -15.54 2.02 12.10
C TYR A 233 -14.91 2.19 10.73
N PHE A 234 -14.23 3.31 10.51
CA PHE A 234 -13.65 3.62 9.21
C PHE A 234 -12.16 3.87 9.34
N SER A 235 -11.36 3.02 8.72
CA SER A 235 -9.92 3.23 8.60
C SER A 235 -9.61 4.09 7.40
N ASP A 236 -9.00 5.25 7.64
CA ASP A 236 -8.74 6.26 6.60
C ASP A 236 -7.56 5.86 5.72
N SER A 237 -7.85 5.29 4.57
CA SER A 237 -6.84 4.92 3.57
C SER A 237 -6.17 6.11 2.88
N SER A 238 -6.67 7.33 3.06
CA SER A 238 -6.02 8.56 2.57
C SER A 238 -5.05 9.17 3.56
N ASP A 239 -5.16 8.83 4.85
CA ASP A 239 -4.20 9.23 5.89
C ASP A 239 -2.99 8.30 5.93
N LEU A 240 -2.13 8.41 4.94
CA LEU A 240 -0.94 7.59 4.79
C LEU A 240 0.11 7.80 5.90
N ILE A 241 -0.09 8.79 6.76
CA ILE A 241 0.79 9.12 7.87
C ILE A 241 0.45 8.27 9.09
N ARG A 242 -0.84 8.20 9.44
CA ARG A 242 -1.33 7.63 10.69
C ARG A 242 -2.08 6.32 10.51
N SER A 243 -2.33 5.89 9.28
CA SER A 243 -3.16 4.72 8.98
C SER A 243 -2.47 3.81 7.96
N ASP A 244 -1.85 2.75 8.45
CA ASP A 244 -1.35 1.67 7.60
C ASP A 244 -2.34 0.50 7.56
N THR A 245 -2.33 -0.26 6.48
CA THR A 245 -3.14 -1.48 6.35
C THR A 245 -2.68 -2.56 7.34
N MET A 246 -1.38 -2.61 7.64
CA MET A 246 -0.83 -3.56 8.62
C MET A 246 -1.40 -3.32 10.01
N ASP A 247 -1.65 -2.05 10.40
CA ASP A 247 -2.30 -1.71 11.66
C ASP A 247 -3.68 -2.35 11.77
N ASP A 248 -4.48 -2.21 10.71
CA ASP A 248 -5.85 -2.75 10.69
C ASP A 248 -5.86 -4.28 10.71
N PHE A 249 -4.85 -4.94 10.12
CA PHE A 249 -4.68 -6.39 10.17
C PHE A 249 -4.46 -6.89 11.61
N MET A 250 -3.68 -6.16 12.40
CA MET A 250 -3.36 -6.58 13.76
C MET A 250 -4.57 -6.54 14.69
N VAL A 251 -5.51 -5.62 14.47
CA VAL A 251 -6.72 -5.44 15.31
C VAL A 251 -7.97 -6.12 14.73
N SER A 252 -7.87 -6.80 13.62
CA SER A 252 -8.97 -7.58 13.03
C SER A 252 -8.79 -9.07 13.26
N ASP A 253 -9.90 -9.82 13.34
CA ASP A 253 -9.93 -11.27 13.47
C ASP A 253 -10.24 -11.96 12.15
N ILE A 254 -10.94 -11.29 11.24
CA ILE A 254 -11.39 -11.81 9.96
C ILE A 254 -11.22 -10.72 8.90
N LEU A 255 -10.75 -11.09 7.71
CA LEU A 255 -10.76 -10.21 6.54
C LEU A 255 -11.90 -10.57 5.60
N ILE A 256 -12.63 -9.57 5.12
CA ILE A 256 -13.47 -9.65 3.93
C ILE A 256 -12.83 -8.77 2.86
N SER A 257 -12.55 -9.34 1.69
CA SER A 257 -11.98 -8.58 0.56
C SER A 257 -12.42 -9.18 -0.77
N ASP A 258 -11.97 -8.61 -1.85
CA ASP A 258 -12.23 -9.03 -3.23
C ASP A 258 -10.91 -9.27 -3.99
N THR A 259 -10.77 -8.83 -5.23
CA THR A 259 -9.55 -8.96 -6.06
C THR A 259 -8.37 -8.08 -5.60
N SER A 260 -8.27 -7.75 -4.32
CA SER A 260 -7.24 -6.88 -3.76
C SER A 260 -5.95 -7.63 -3.41
N SER A 261 -4.79 -6.97 -3.52
CA SER A 261 -3.53 -7.48 -2.99
C SER A 261 -3.53 -7.67 -1.47
N VAL A 262 -4.47 -7.01 -0.78
CA VAL A 262 -4.70 -7.13 0.66
C VAL A 262 -4.96 -8.59 1.08
N LEU A 263 -5.58 -9.41 0.21
CA LEU A 263 -5.78 -10.85 0.45
C LEU A 263 -4.46 -11.57 0.76
N TYR A 264 -3.45 -11.33 -0.07
CA TYR A 264 -2.13 -11.96 0.07
C TYR A 264 -1.34 -11.37 1.24
N GLU A 265 -1.49 -10.08 1.49
CA GLU A 265 -0.82 -9.41 2.60
C GLU A 265 -1.39 -9.86 3.96
N TYR A 266 -2.70 -10.12 4.03
CA TYR A 266 -3.36 -10.58 5.26
C TYR A 266 -2.95 -11.98 5.71
N LEU A 267 -2.45 -12.82 4.79
CA LEU A 267 -1.96 -14.17 5.11
C LEU A 267 -0.88 -14.19 6.20
N ILE A 268 -0.12 -13.09 6.36
CA ILE A 268 0.88 -12.97 7.44
C ILE A 268 0.28 -13.12 8.84
N THR A 269 -1.02 -12.85 8.98
CA THR A 269 -1.72 -12.94 10.27
C THR A 269 -2.15 -14.36 10.62
N GLY A 270 -2.21 -15.27 9.67
CA GLY A 270 -2.78 -16.62 9.84
C GLY A 270 -4.29 -16.62 10.12
N LYS A 271 -4.99 -15.50 9.99
CA LYS A 271 -6.42 -15.34 10.31
C LYS A 271 -7.32 -15.64 9.10
N PRO A 272 -8.61 -15.97 9.33
CA PRO A 272 -9.55 -16.29 8.27
C PRO A 272 -9.76 -15.16 7.26
N ILE A 273 -9.96 -15.53 5.99
CA ILE A 273 -10.25 -14.63 4.89
C ILE A 273 -11.53 -15.07 4.19
N ILE A 274 -12.43 -14.14 3.96
CA ILE A 274 -13.63 -14.30 3.13
C ILE A 274 -13.42 -13.50 1.85
N VAL A 275 -13.52 -14.16 0.72
CA VAL A 275 -13.37 -13.54 -0.60
C VAL A 275 -14.73 -13.28 -1.20
N CYS A 276 -15.03 -12.00 -1.51
CA CYS A 276 -16.20 -11.65 -2.30
C CYS A 276 -15.94 -11.99 -3.77
N ASP A 277 -16.70 -12.90 -4.31
CA ASP A 277 -16.65 -13.23 -5.75
C ASP A 277 -17.16 -12.02 -6.54
N THR A 278 -16.35 -11.55 -7.48
CA THR A 278 -16.67 -10.44 -8.38
C THR A 278 -16.95 -10.91 -9.80
N GLY A 279 -16.88 -12.20 -10.06
CA GLY A 279 -16.97 -12.78 -11.41
C GLY A 279 -15.80 -12.38 -12.33
N TYR A 280 -14.66 -12.01 -11.76
CA TYR A 280 -13.47 -11.55 -12.48
C TYR A 280 -12.44 -12.66 -12.64
#